data_68f089a2b3b20b57dfba60f7930f3229
#
_entry.id   68f089a2b3b20b57dfba60f7930f3229
#
_cell.length_a   1.000
_cell.length_b   1.000
_cell.length_c   1.000
_cell.angle_alpha   90.00
_cell.angle_beta   90.00
_cell.angle_gamma   90.00
#
_symmetry.space_group_name_H-M   'P 1'
#
loop_
_entity.id
_entity.type
_entity.pdbx_description
1 polymer ?
#
loop_
_entity_poly.entity_id
_entity_poly.type
_entity_poly.pdbx_seq_one_letter_code
_entity_poly.pdbx_strand_id
1 'polypeptide(L)'
;MNDTLLWILSAGLIVVGLAGIVLGAWIDDFTRVGWVAISCITVLAVLAWAMDYVAAMLGAKRAGASRQAMVGAALGTVAGIFMGLVGVLFMPLVGAAVGEYMARRNHGQAVRVGIATWLGLLAGMLAKFVLAFMMIGIYIVALLF
;
A
#
# COMPACT_ATOMS: atom_id res chain seq x y z
N MET A 1 -3.03 -11.62 -14.66
CA MET A 1 -1.79 -11.17 -13.99
C MET A 1 -1.74 -11.92 -12.67
N ASN A 2 -0.72 -12.77 -12.49
CA ASN A 2 -0.68 -13.68 -11.36
C ASN A 2 -0.46 -12.91 -10.06
N ASP A 3 -1.27 -13.19 -9.05
CA ASP A 3 -1.12 -12.64 -7.70
C ASP A 3 0.32 -12.80 -7.18
N THR A 4 1.02 -13.83 -7.64
CA THR A 4 2.43 -14.08 -7.37
C THR A 4 3.37 -12.96 -7.82
N LEU A 5 3.09 -12.27 -8.93
CA LEU A 5 3.94 -11.17 -9.42
C LEU A 5 3.82 -9.92 -8.53
N LEU A 6 2.61 -9.61 -8.07
CA LEU A 6 2.38 -8.54 -7.10
C LEU A 6 3.04 -8.84 -5.76
N TRP A 7 3.03 -10.11 -5.34
CA TRP A 7 3.72 -10.58 -4.15
C TRP A 7 5.23 -10.42 -4.25
N ILE A 8 5.81 -10.80 -5.39
CA ILE A 8 7.26 -10.69 -5.63
C ILE A 8 7.68 -9.22 -5.65
N LEU A 9 6.91 -8.33 -6.31
CA LEU A 9 7.22 -6.90 -6.36
C LEU A 9 7.10 -6.23 -4.99
N SER A 10 6.06 -6.53 -4.22
CA SER A 10 5.89 -5.96 -2.88
C SER A 10 6.94 -6.46 -1.90
N ALA A 11 7.25 -7.76 -1.94
CA ALA A 11 8.34 -8.33 -1.15
C ALA A 11 9.70 -7.72 -1.52
N GLY A 12 9.96 -7.52 -2.82
CA GLY A 12 11.18 -6.88 -3.31
C GLY A 12 11.36 -5.46 -2.78
N LEU A 13 10.28 -4.64 -2.79
CA LEU A 13 10.31 -3.28 -2.25
C LEU A 13 10.58 -3.24 -0.74
N ILE A 14 10.02 -4.19 0.01
CA ILE A 14 10.29 -4.31 1.46
C ILE A 14 11.73 -4.69 1.70
N VAL A 15 12.26 -5.66 0.96
CA VAL A 15 13.65 -6.09 1.08
C VAL A 15 14.61 -4.94 0.76
N VAL A 16 14.35 -4.15 -0.27
CA VAL A 16 15.17 -2.98 -0.63
C VAL A 16 15.12 -1.92 0.47
N GLY A 17 13.92 -1.64 1.04
CA GLY A 17 13.76 -0.70 2.14
C GLY A 17 14.50 -1.15 3.41
N LEU A 18 14.35 -2.42 3.78
CA LEU A 18 15.06 -3.00 4.93
C LEU A 18 16.58 -3.03 4.71
N ALA A 19 17.03 -3.39 3.51
CA ALA A 19 18.45 -3.36 3.17
C ALA A 19 19.04 -1.95 3.29
N GLY A 20 18.29 -0.92 2.88
CA GLY A 20 18.69 0.48 3.04
C GLY A 20 18.85 0.90 4.51
N ILE A 21 17.94 0.49 5.38
CA ILE A 21 18.00 0.74 6.83
C ILE A 21 19.20 0.03 7.46
N VAL A 22 19.40 -1.24 7.11
CA VAL A 22 20.53 -2.06 7.63
C VAL A 22 21.88 -1.52 7.13
N LEU A 23 21.98 -1.11 5.86
CA LEU A 23 23.18 -0.51 5.31
C LEU A 23 23.50 0.84 5.99
N GLY A 24 22.48 1.69 6.22
CA GLY A 24 22.65 2.94 6.94
C GLY A 24 23.14 2.73 8.37
N ALA A 25 22.60 1.75 9.08
CA ALA A 25 23.05 1.39 10.42
C ALA A 25 24.47 0.79 10.42
N TRP A 26 24.84 0.02 9.37
CA TRP A 26 26.17 -0.56 9.24
C TRP A 26 27.25 0.49 8.96
N ILE A 27 26.94 1.52 8.17
CA ILE A 27 27.88 2.64 7.92
C ILE A 27 28.22 3.37 9.23
N ASP A 28 27.31 3.40 10.19
CA ASP A 28 27.47 4.05 11.51
C ASP A 28 27.93 3.04 12.60
N ASP A 29 28.39 1.84 12.24
CA ASP A 29 28.82 0.77 13.16
C ASP A 29 27.81 0.43 14.26
N PHE A 30 26.50 0.63 14.01
CA PHE A 30 25.40 0.41 14.97
C PHE A 30 25.56 1.19 16.28
N THR A 31 26.38 2.22 16.30
CA THR A 31 26.69 2.99 17.53
C THR A 31 25.57 3.95 17.92
N ARG A 32 24.85 4.48 16.94
CA ARG A 32 23.76 5.46 17.17
C ARG A 32 22.37 4.83 17.08
N VAL A 33 22.17 3.89 16.17
CA VAL A 33 20.88 3.21 16.00
C VAL A 33 21.02 1.77 16.49
N GLY A 34 20.57 1.54 17.71
CA GLY A 34 20.64 0.21 18.33
C GLY A 34 19.78 -0.84 17.63
N TRP A 35 20.12 -2.12 17.79
CA TRP A 35 19.39 -3.28 17.27
C TRP A 35 17.89 -3.27 17.64
N VAL A 36 17.53 -2.69 18.79
CA VAL A 36 16.14 -2.56 19.24
C VAL A 36 15.34 -1.66 18.29
N ALA A 37 15.90 -0.51 17.91
CA ALA A 37 15.23 0.43 17.00
C ALA A 37 15.03 -0.21 15.61
N ILE A 38 16.04 -0.90 15.08
CA ILE A 38 15.97 -1.61 13.80
C ILE A 38 14.89 -2.70 13.86
N SER A 39 14.86 -3.48 14.95
CA SER A 39 13.85 -4.52 15.14
C SER A 39 12.43 -3.93 15.18
N CYS A 40 12.22 -2.83 15.91
CA CYS A 40 10.93 -2.15 15.96
C CYS A 40 10.48 -1.63 14.60
N ILE A 41 11.39 -0.98 13.86
CA ILE A 41 11.09 -0.47 12.51
C ILE A 41 10.75 -1.62 11.57
N THR A 42 11.49 -2.73 11.63
CA THR A 42 11.24 -3.92 10.81
C THR A 42 9.86 -4.52 11.11
N VAL A 43 9.52 -4.68 12.39
CA VAL A 43 8.20 -5.18 12.80
C VAL A 43 7.08 -4.26 12.32
N LEU A 44 7.24 -2.94 12.45
CA LEU A 44 6.26 -1.97 11.96
C LEU A 44 6.11 -2.01 10.43
N ALA A 45 7.21 -2.18 9.69
CA ALA A 45 7.18 -2.30 8.24
C ALA A 45 6.43 -3.58 7.79
N VAL A 46 6.69 -4.71 8.45
CA VAL A 46 5.97 -5.98 8.19
C VAL A 46 4.49 -5.85 8.55
N LEU A 47 4.18 -5.19 9.66
CA LEU A 47 2.80 -4.96 10.10
C LEU A 47 2.05 -4.06 9.10
N ALA A 48 2.70 -2.99 8.62
CA ALA A 48 2.13 -2.10 7.61
C ALA A 48 1.80 -2.86 6.32
N TRP A 49 2.71 -3.71 5.87
CA TRP A 49 2.49 -4.56 4.70
C TRP A 49 1.33 -5.55 4.90
N ALA A 50 1.27 -6.22 6.06
CA ALA A 50 0.18 -7.13 6.39
C ALA A 50 -1.18 -6.40 6.43
N MET A 51 -1.23 -5.19 6.99
CA MET A 51 -2.44 -4.36 7.03
C MET A 51 -2.90 -3.94 5.63
N ASP A 52 -1.98 -3.61 4.71
CA ASP A 52 -2.33 -3.31 3.32
C ASP A 52 -3.03 -4.49 2.65
N TYR A 53 -2.50 -5.68 2.85
CA TYR A 53 -3.08 -6.89 2.30
C TYR A 53 -4.48 -7.18 2.86
N VAL A 54 -4.62 -7.11 4.19
CA VAL A 54 -5.91 -7.32 4.87
C VAL A 54 -6.93 -6.24 4.45
N ALA A 55 -6.52 -4.98 4.38
CA ALA A 55 -7.38 -3.89 3.96
C ALA A 55 -7.86 -4.06 2.51
N ALA A 56 -6.96 -4.44 1.61
CA ALA A 56 -7.31 -4.71 0.21
C ALA A 56 -8.30 -5.88 0.07
N MET A 57 -8.06 -7.00 0.79
CA MET A 57 -8.98 -8.14 0.78
C MET A 57 -10.35 -7.82 1.37
N LEU A 58 -10.38 -7.14 2.52
CA LEU A 58 -11.62 -6.78 3.19
C LEU A 58 -12.41 -5.73 2.40
N GLY A 59 -11.72 -4.74 1.82
CA GLY A 59 -12.32 -3.72 0.97
C GLY A 59 -12.99 -4.33 -0.25
N ALA A 60 -12.30 -5.19 -0.97
CA ALA A 60 -12.82 -5.89 -2.14
C ALA A 60 -14.03 -6.78 -1.79
N LYS A 61 -13.94 -7.55 -0.70
CA LYS A 61 -15.03 -8.43 -0.24
C LYS A 61 -16.27 -7.64 0.20
N ARG A 62 -16.10 -6.57 0.98
CA ARG A 62 -17.22 -5.73 1.46
C ARG A 62 -17.91 -4.98 0.35
N ALA A 63 -17.18 -4.55 -0.66
CA ALA A 63 -17.74 -3.86 -1.82
C ALA A 63 -18.46 -4.82 -2.78
N GLY A 64 -18.29 -6.13 -2.64
CA GLY A 64 -18.79 -7.11 -3.59
C GLY A 64 -18.16 -6.96 -4.98
N ALA A 65 -16.92 -6.48 -5.02
CA ALA A 65 -16.19 -6.20 -6.26
C ALA A 65 -15.97 -7.48 -7.07
N SER A 66 -16.22 -7.39 -8.36
CA SER A 66 -15.90 -8.46 -9.31
C SER A 66 -14.40 -8.54 -9.55
N ARG A 67 -13.94 -9.67 -10.10
CA ARG A 67 -12.52 -9.80 -10.53
C ARG A 67 -12.15 -8.75 -11.57
N GLN A 68 -13.07 -8.38 -12.43
CA GLN A 68 -12.86 -7.35 -13.45
C GLN A 68 -12.71 -5.95 -12.84
N ALA A 69 -13.42 -5.65 -11.74
CA ALA A 69 -13.21 -4.41 -10.99
C ALA A 69 -11.81 -4.35 -10.37
N MET A 70 -11.33 -5.46 -9.82
CA MET A 70 -9.98 -5.54 -9.24
C MET A 70 -8.89 -5.34 -10.31
N VAL A 71 -9.04 -5.97 -11.46
CA VAL A 71 -8.12 -5.78 -12.61
C VAL A 71 -8.22 -4.35 -13.12
N GLY A 72 -9.41 -3.80 -13.22
CA GLY A 72 -9.63 -2.42 -13.62
C GLY A 72 -8.99 -1.42 -12.68
N ALA A 73 -9.09 -1.62 -11.35
CA ALA A 73 -8.41 -0.81 -10.36
C ALA A 73 -6.88 -0.86 -10.51
N ALA A 74 -6.32 -2.06 -10.71
CA ALA A 74 -4.89 -2.25 -10.91
C ALA A 74 -4.39 -1.55 -12.19
N LEU A 75 -5.09 -1.71 -13.31
CA LEU A 75 -4.78 -1.02 -14.56
C LEU A 75 -4.95 0.50 -14.42
N GLY A 76 -5.99 0.95 -13.72
CA GLY A 76 -6.20 2.34 -13.38
C GLY A 76 -5.04 2.92 -12.55
N THR A 77 -4.53 2.16 -11.57
CA THR A 77 -3.36 2.58 -10.79
C THR A 77 -2.13 2.76 -11.68
N VAL A 78 -1.85 1.80 -12.55
CA VAL A 78 -0.72 1.89 -13.49
C VAL A 78 -0.87 3.09 -14.43
N ALA A 79 -2.05 3.27 -15.02
CA ALA A 79 -2.32 4.43 -15.87
C ALA A 79 -2.22 5.75 -15.09
N GLY A 80 -2.65 5.74 -13.83
CA GLY A 80 -2.58 6.89 -12.92
C GLY A 80 -1.17 7.37 -12.65
N ILE A 81 -0.18 6.47 -12.61
CA ILE A 81 1.23 6.84 -12.42
C ILE A 81 1.71 7.79 -13.51
N PHE A 82 1.29 7.57 -14.76
CA PHE A 82 1.64 8.44 -15.87
C PHE A 82 0.94 9.82 -15.84
N MET A 83 -0.15 9.94 -15.11
CA MET A 83 -0.91 11.19 -14.92
C MET A 83 -0.52 11.94 -13.64
N GLY A 84 0.49 11.46 -12.91
CA GLY A 84 0.97 12.06 -11.67
C GLY A 84 0.02 11.85 -10.48
N LEU A 85 0.13 12.70 -9.46
CA LEU A 85 -0.57 12.55 -8.18
C LEU A 85 -2.10 12.44 -8.33
N VAL A 86 -2.67 13.28 -9.18
CA VAL A 86 -4.14 13.26 -9.44
C VAL A 86 -4.57 11.95 -10.09
N GLY A 87 -3.77 11.45 -11.04
CA GLY A 87 -4.01 10.16 -11.68
C GLY A 87 -3.96 9.00 -10.70
N VAL A 88 -2.93 8.93 -9.87
CA VAL A 88 -2.79 7.87 -8.85
C VAL A 88 -3.98 7.87 -7.87
N LEU A 89 -4.52 9.04 -7.56
CA LEU A 89 -5.64 9.15 -6.61
C LEU A 89 -6.99 8.76 -7.22
N PHE A 90 -7.24 9.13 -8.47
CA PHE A 90 -8.56 8.98 -9.10
C PHE A 90 -8.66 7.83 -10.12
N MET A 91 -7.57 7.46 -10.79
CA MET A 91 -7.60 6.42 -11.80
C MET A 91 -7.95 5.02 -11.26
N PRO A 92 -7.54 4.60 -10.06
CA PRO A 92 -7.99 3.33 -9.49
C PRO A 92 -9.51 3.27 -9.29
N LEU A 93 -10.12 4.39 -8.90
CA LEU A 93 -11.58 4.52 -8.76
C LEU A 93 -12.27 4.33 -10.12
N VAL A 94 -11.81 5.06 -11.14
CA VAL A 94 -12.36 4.97 -12.50
C VAL A 94 -12.17 3.56 -13.06
N GLY A 95 -10.98 3.00 -12.89
CA GLY A 95 -10.67 1.65 -13.35
C GLY A 95 -11.52 0.58 -12.67
N ALA A 96 -11.73 0.67 -11.35
CA ALA A 96 -12.61 -0.23 -10.61
C ALA A 96 -14.07 -0.11 -11.07
N ALA A 97 -14.57 1.12 -11.25
CA ALA A 97 -15.94 1.35 -11.70
C ALA A 97 -16.18 0.82 -13.12
N VAL A 98 -15.25 1.08 -14.04
CA VAL A 98 -15.33 0.56 -15.42
C VAL A 98 -15.28 -0.96 -15.43
N GLY A 99 -14.35 -1.57 -14.67
CA GLY A 99 -14.24 -3.02 -14.56
C GLY A 99 -15.49 -3.67 -13.99
N GLU A 100 -16.10 -3.09 -12.95
CA GLU A 100 -17.36 -3.60 -12.38
C GLU A 100 -18.52 -3.44 -13.35
N TYR A 101 -18.60 -2.31 -14.06
CA TYR A 101 -19.63 -2.10 -15.08
C TYR A 101 -19.53 -3.13 -16.22
N MET A 102 -18.31 -3.44 -16.66
CA MET A 102 -18.10 -4.49 -17.67
C MET A 102 -18.52 -5.87 -17.18
N ALA A 103 -18.34 -6.15 -15.88
CA ALA A 103 -18.71 -7.44 -15.28
C ALA A 103 -20.21 -7.63 -15.13
N ARG A 104 -20.92 -6.62 -14.65
CA ARG A 104 -22.31 -6.77 -14.20
C ARG A 104 -23.31 -5.89 -14.92
N ARG A 105 -22.87 -4.97 -15.77
CA ARG A 105 -23.69 -3.97 -16.49
C ARG A 105 -24.65 -3.18 -15.59
N ASN A 106 -24.28 -3.01 -14.31
CA ASN A 106 -25.09 -2.29 -13.32
C ASN A 106 -24.35 -1.02 -12.88
N HIS A 107 -24.91 0.15 -13.25
CA HIS A 107 -24.32 1.45 -12.94
C HIS A 107 -24.21 1.71 -11.42
N GLY A 108 -25.24 1.35 -10.65
CA GLY A 108 -25.26 1.55 -9.21
C GLY A 108 -24.17 0.76 -8.50
N GLN A 109 -23.97 -0.48 -8.90
CA GLN A 109 -22.90 -1.34 -8.36
C GLN A 109 -21.51 -0.83 -8.77
N ALA A 110 -21.35 -0.39 -10.02
CA ALA A 110 -20.09 0.15 -10.52
C ALA A 110 -19.64 1.38 -9.72
N VAL A 111 -20.54 2.33 -9.48
CA VAL A 111 -20.27 3.53 -8.68
C VAL A 111 -19.92 3.14 -7.24
N ARG A 112 -20.70 2.25 -6.63
CA ARG A 112 -20.45 1.78 -5.26
C ARG A 112 -19.07 1.13 -5.11
N VAL A 113 -18.68 0.27 -6.04
CA VAL A 113 -17.37 -0.40 -6.03
C VAL A 113 -16.25 0.61 -6.26
N GLY A 114 -16.41 1.55 -7.18
CA GLY A 114 -15.46 2.62 -7.42
C GLY A 114 -15.21 3.46 -6.17
N ILE A 115 -16.27 3.95 -5.53
CA ILE A 115 -16.18 4.75 -4.28
C ILE A 115 -15.57 3.93 -3.15
N ALA A 116 -15.96 2.66 -2.98
CA ALA A 116 -15.40 1.79 -1.95
C ALA A 116 -13.89 1.55 -2.16
N THR A 117 -13.45 1.38 -3.41
CA THR A 117 -12.04 1.27 -3.76
C THR A 117 -11.28 2.54 -3.39
N TRP A 118 -11.83 3.69 -3.70
CA TRP A 118 -11.22 4.99 -3.39
C TRP A 118 -11.12 5.24 -1.89
N LEU A 119 -12.18 4.99 -1.14
CA LEU A 119 -12.17 5.09 0.32
C LEU A 119 -11.16 4.12 0.96
N GLY A 120 -11.05 2.90 0.43
CA GLY A 120 -10.05 1.93 0.85
C GLY A 120 -8.61 2.44 0.61
N LEU A 121 -8.37 3.04 -0.55
CA LEU A 121 -7.08 3.65 -0.89
C LEU A 121 -6.73 4.80 0.07
N LEU A 122 -7.67 5.72 0.34
CA LEU A 122 -7.48 6.83 1.28
C LEU A 122 -7.22 6.33 2.70
N ALA A 123 -7.98 5.35 3.17
CA ALA A 123 -7.78 4.76 4.49
C ALA A 123 -6.39 4.09 4.61
N GLY A 124 -5.97 3.37 3.57
CA GLY A 124 -4.62 2.78 3.49
C GLY A 124 -3.51 3.84 3.51
N MET A 125 -3.69 4.94 2.77
CA MET A 125 -2.74 6.06 2.81
C MET A 125 -2.64 6.68 4.20
N LEU A 126 -3.77 6.98 4.85
CA LEU A 126 -3.79 7.52 6.21
C LEU A 126 -3.09 6.61 7.21
N ALA A 127 -3.36 5.30 7.16
CA ALA A 127 -2.69 4.33 8.02
C ALA A 127 -1.16 4.34 7.80
N LYS A 128 -0.71 4.44 6.55
CA LYS A 128 0.71 4.52 6.21
C LYS A 128 1.37 5.79 6.73
N PHE A 129 0.69 6.93 6.65
CA PHE A 129 1.21 8.17 7.23
C PHE A 129 1.43 8.02 8.74
N VAL A 130 0.45 7.49 9.48
CA VAL A 130 0.58 7.26 10.92
C VAL A 130 1.77 6.35 11.23
N LEU A 131 1.89 5.22 10.54
CA LEU A 131 3.00 4.29 10.73
C LEU A 131 4.35 4.92 10.37
N ALA A 132 4.42 5.68 9.28
CA ALA A 132 5.63 6.37 8.88
C ALA A 132 6.08 7.41 9.93
N PHE A 133 5.16 8.19 10.49
CA PHE A 133 5.47 9.12 11.57
C PHE A 133 5.94 8.40 12.83
N MET A 134 5.34 7.25 13.18
CA MET A 134 5.82 6.42 14.28
C MET A 134 7.24 5.91 14.04
N MET A 135 7.53 5.42 12.84
CA MET A 135 8.87 4.94 12.47
C MET A 135 9.92 6.06 12.54
N ILE A 136 9.59 7.24 12.00
CA ILE A 136 10.46 8.43 12.06
C ILE A 136 10.67 8.86 13.52
N GLY A 137 9.61 8.87 14.33
CA GLY A 137 9.70 9.19 15.76
C GLY A 137 10.64 8.26 16.52
N ILE A 138 10.50 6.95 16.32
CA ILE A 138 11.38 5.94 16.92
C ILE A 138 12.84 6.14 16.48
N TYR A 139 13.05 6.43 15.19
CA TYR A 139 14.39 6.65 14.65
C TYR A 139 15.04 7.92 15.28
N ILE A 140 14.29 9.03 15.38
CA ILE A 140 14.78 10.28 15.99
C ILE A 140 15.12 10.05 17.47
N VAL A 141 14.24 9.37 18.22
CA VAL A 141 14.51 9.06 19.64
C VAL A 141 15.76 8.20 19.78
N ALA A 142 15.90 7.16 18.94
CA ALA A 142 17.09 6.29 18.96
C ALA A 142 18.39 7.03 18.56
N LEU A 143 18.30 8.11 17.81
CA LEU A 143 19.45 8.94 17.42
C LEU A 143 19.88 9.91 18.54
N LEU A 144 18.93 10.35 19.36
CA LEU A 144 19.16 11.37 20.41
C LEU A 144 19.59 10.76 21.75
N PHE A 145 19.24 9.50 22.01
CA PHE A 145 19.50 8.75 23.25
C PHE A 145 20.34 7.51 23.01
#